data_f831ce4b04a4c53bce103036f1c6fc1f
#
_entry.id   f831ce4b04a4c53bce103036f1c6fc1f
#
_cell.length_a   1.000
_cell.length_b   1.000
_cell.length_c   1.000
_cell.angle_alpha   90.00
_cell.angle_beta   90.00
_cell.angle_gamma   90.00
#
_symmetry.space_group_name_H-M   'P 1'
#
loop_
_entity.id
_entity.type
_entity.pdbx_description
1 polymer ?
#
loop_
_entity_poly.entity_id
_entity_poly.type
_entity_poly.pdbx_seq_one_letter_code
_entity_poly.pdbx_strand_id
1 'polypeptide(L)'
;AIKERPIYMEQKELKLVELKRQLHRQIPDEERFAILGTLLDEYRSFNTDSALHMAEEREQIAIRLGNREYIDNARMNKADVLGMTGMYKEVMDLMRNIHIDRLPVDIHPYYYHIYRTVYGLMADYAVTAYEKKLYTELTDKYRDSLLLVNKDNLLIHTLIQSDQYNVRNEYDKAICLLTDYLAQQKEYEHDVAICAYTLSESYRLKGDKEKEKEFLIVSAIADMTTAVREYISLRKLAILLYQEGDIERAYSYVKICMEDAAACNARLRKLEILEIFPIINDAYQQKTEKQQEQMKWALVSISLLSLFLLLAIFYVYKQMKKVAAARREVIDANKRLKELNDELHLSNAQLKEANHSIAENSYLKEEYIGRYMDQCSVYLEKMDNYRRSLGKIAATGNVEELYKNIKSSKFIEGELKEFYANFDNTFLQMFPTFVEDFNALLTNDEQISLKAGERMNTELRIFALIRLGITDSVKIAQFLRYSVTTIYNYRTKVRNKAAGDRDLLEQEVMTIGKSKN
;
A
#
# COMPACT_ATOMS: atom_id res chain seq x y z
N ALA A 1 20.10 -5.19 2.67
CA ALA A 1 18.98 -6.14 2.87
C ALA A 1 17.95 -6.08 1.74
N ILE A 2 17.31 -4.92 1.42
CA ILE A 2 16.27 -4.85 0.38
C ILE A 2 16.76 -5.37 -0.99
N LYS A 3 17.96 -5.00 -1.43
CA LYS A 3 18.53 -5.47 -2.70
C LYS A 3 18.86 -6.96 -2.69
N GLU A 4 19.14 -7.50 -1.54
CA GLU A 4 19.55 -8.90 -1.32
C GLU A 4 18.36 -9.79 -0.92
N ARG A 5 17.19 -9.20 -0.68
CA ARG A 5 15.97 -9.92 -0.30
C ARG A 5 15.66 -11.16 -1.18
N PRO A 6 15.82 -11.13 -2.52
CA PRO A 6 15.61 -12.33 -3.33
C PRO A 6 16.52 -13.49 -2.95
N ILE A 7 17.77 -13.21 -2.54
CA ILE A 7 18.75 -14.23 -2.13
C ILE A 7 18.28 -14.90 -0.83
N TYR A 8 17.84 -14.12 0.16
CA TYR A 8 17.32 -14.66 1.43
C TYR A 8 16.07 -15.51 1.22
N MET A 9 15.17 -15.07 0.31
CA MET A 9 13.98 -15.83 -0.05
C MET A 9 14.33 -17.16 -0.72
N GLU A 10 15.29 -17.18 -1.64
CA GLU A 10 15.77 -18.40 -2.30
C GLU A 10 16.40 -19.38 -1.28
N GLN A 11 17.23 -18.88 -0.36
CA GLN A 11 17.80 -19.69 0.71
C GLN A 11 16.73 -20.33 1.59
N LYS A 12 15.70 -19.57 1.94
CA LYS A 12 14.53 -20.08 2.67
C LYS A 12 13.80 -21.18 1.92
N GLU A 13 13.57 -20.98 0.63
CA GLU A 13 12.91 -21.97 -0.22
C GLU A 13 13.73 -23.26 -0.34
N LEU A 14 15.05 -23.16 -0.48
CA LEU A 14 15.94 -24.32 -0.48
C LEU A 14 15.88 -25.11 0.84
N LYS A 15 15.85 -24.41 1.98
CA LYS A 15 15.68 -25.04 3.30
C LYS A 15 14.34 -25.79 3.39
N LEU A 16 13.27 -25.16 2.92
CA LEU A 16 11.93 -25.78 2.91
C LEU A 16 11.88 -27.01 2.00
N VAL A 17 12.53 -26.97 0.84
CA VAL A 17 12.63 -28.13 -0.08
C VAL A 17 13.36 -29.29 0.59
N GLU A 18 14.45 -29.02 1.29
CA GLU A 18 15.20 -30.07 1.99
C GLU A 18 14.40 -30.71 3.12
N LEU A 19 13.69 -29.91 3.94
CA LEU A 19 12.81 -30.43 4.98
C LEU A 19 11.67 -31.28 4.40
N LYS A 20 11.06 -30.84 3.32
CA LYS A 20 10.03 -31.62 2.61
C LYS A 20 10.54 -32.93 2.07
N ARG A 21 11.78 -32.94 1.54
CA ARG A 21 12.41 -34.17 1.06
C ARG A 21 12.56 -35.22 2.14
N GLN A 22 12.76 -34.81 3.39
CA GLN A 22 12.81 -35.72 4.55
C GLN A 22 11.45 -36.39 4.78
N LEU A 23 10.33 -35.68 4.59
CA LEU A 23 8.99 -36.25 4.72
C LEU A 23 8.65 -37.32 3.66
N HIS A 24 9.31 -37.30 2.50
CA HIS A 24 9.09 -38.31 1.46
C HIS A 24 9.82 -39.65 1.73
N ARG A 25 10.65 -39.71 2.76
CA ARG A 25 11.28 -40.95 3.20
C ARG A 25 10.31 -41.81 4.00
N GLN A 26 10.56 -43.11 4.05
CA GLN A 26 9.86 -44.00 5.01
C GLN A 26 10.42 -43.75 6.40
N ILE A 27 9.74 -42.90 7.17
CA ILE A 27 10.08 -42.52 8.53
C ILE A 27 8.93 -42.82 9.47
N PRO A 28 9.19 -43.08 10.77
CA PRO A 28 8.14 -43.24 11.79
C PRO A 28 7.24 -42.02 11.90
N ASP A 29 5.99 -42.22 12.35
CA ASP A 29 5.03 -41.13 12.52
C ASP A 29 5.49 -40.09 13.56
N GLU A 30 6.27 -40.47 14.58
CA GLU A 30 6.87 -39.54 15.55
C GLU A 30 7.90 -38.60 14.91
N GLU A 31 8.76 -39.14 14.06
CA GLU A 31 9.76 -38.36 13.34
C GLU A 31 9.07 -37.44 12.31
N ARG A 32 8.04 -37.95 11.62
CA ARG A 32 7.20 -37.17 10.73
C ARG A 32 6.51 -36.00 11.45
N PHE A 33 5.96 -36.28 12.64
CA PHE A 33 5.36 -35.25 13.50
C PHE A 33 6.35 -34.14 13.86
N ALA A 34 7.60 -34.50 14.19
CA ALA A 34 8.66 -33.52 14.50
C ALA A 34 9.04 -32.67 13.29
N ILE A 35 9.26 -33.29 12.10
CA ILE A 35 9.61 -32.58 10.87
C ILE A 35 8.49 -31.63 10.44
N LEU A 36 7.22 -32.05 10.54
CA LEU A 36 6.09 -31.18 10.27
C LEU A 36 6.01 -29.98 11.22
N GLY A 37 6.46 -30.15 12.49
CA GLY A 37 6.61 -29.05 13.43
C GLY A 37 7.64 -28.03 12.95
N THR A 38 8.81 -28.50 12.54
CA THR A 38 9.86 -27.63 11.98
C THR A 38 9.37 -26.93 10.70
N LEU A 39 8.71 -27.64 9.80
CA LEU A 39 8.14 -27.02 8.59
C LEU A 39 7.08 -25.99 8.92
N LEU A 40 6.22 -26.23 9.90
CA LEU A 40 5.22 -25.27 10.36
C LEU A 40 5.91 -24.00 10.85
N ASP A 41 6.93 -24.10 11.69
CA ASP A 41 7.67 -22.95 12.21
C ASP A 41 8.35 -22.15 11.08
N GLU A 42 8.93 -22.85 10.09
CA GLU A 42 9.54 -22.21 8.92
C GLU A 42 8.49 -21.53 8.01
N TYR A 43 7.27 -22.05 7.93
CA TYR A 43 6.19 -21.47 7.12
C TYR A 43 5.40 -20.37 7.82
N ARG A 44 5.39 -20.32 9.13
CA ARG A 44 4.53 -19.45 9.95
C ARG A 44 4.54 -17.98 9.47
N SER A 45 5.71 -17.44 9.23
CA SER A 45 5.89 -16.06 8.75
C SER A 45 6.25 -15.95 7.26
N PHE A 46 6.27 -17.08 6.54
CA PHE A 46 6.66 -17.16 5.13
C PHE A 46 5.50 -17.49 4.20
N ASN A 47 4.62 -18.44 4.58
CA ASN A 47 3.41 -18.80 3.83
C ASN A 47 2.38 -19.42 4.78
N THR A 48 1.37 -18.65 5.13
CA THR A 48 0.36 -19.00 6.15
C THR A 48 -0.47 -20.21 5.76
N ASP A 49 -0.81 -20.39 4.47
CA ASP A 49 -1.58 -21.55 4.03
C ASP A 49 -0.79 -22.84 4.18
N SER A 50 0.50 -22.79 3.84
CA SER A 50 1.39 -23.92 4.05
C SER A 50 1.58 -24.24 5.53
N ALA A 51 1.69 -23.21 6.39
CA ALA A 51 1.76 -23.41 7.83
C ALA A 51 0.50 -24.11 8.37
N LEU A 52 -0.68 -23.66 7.93
CA LEU A 52 -1.95 -24.27 8.33
C LEU A 52 -2.04 -25.73 7.86
N HIS A 53 -1.64 -26.00 6.64
CA HIS A 53 -1.61 -27.37 6.10
C HIS A 53 -0.67 -28.28 6.91
N MET A 54 0.53 -27.79 7.28
CA MET A 54 1.45 -28.54 8.15
C MET A 54 0.83 -28.82 9.54
N ALA A 55 0.13 -27.84 10.10
CA ALA A 55 -0.57 -28.01 11.38
C ALA A 55 -1.68 -29.08 11.29
N GLU A 56 -2.42 -29.09 10.19
CA GLU A 56 -3.47 -30.08 9.94
C GLU A 56 -2.91 -31.49 9.75
N GLU A 57 -1.89 -31.66 8.93
CA GLU A 57 -1.20 -32.95 8.78
C GLU A 57 -0.63 -33.42 10.12
N ARG A 58 -0.07 -32.51 10.91
CA ARG A 58 0.47 -32.82 12.23
C ARG A 58 -0.61 -33.31 13.20
N GLU A 59 -1.81 -32.68 13.17
CA GLU A 59 -2.97 -33.14 13.96
C GLU A 59 -3.41 -34.56 13.54
N GLN A 60 -3.45 -34.86 12.24
CA GLN A 60 -3.80 -36.18 11.73
C GLN A 60 -2.81 -37.26 12.19
N ILE A 61 -1.53 -36.97 12.17
CA ILE A 61 -0.50 -37.89 12.67
C ILE A 61 -0.66 -38.12 14.17
N ALA A 62 -0.86 -37.05 14.95
CA ALA A 62 -1.06 -37.13 16.38
C ALA A 62 -2.28 -38.03 16.74
N ILE A 63 -3.36 -37.91 15.97
CA ILE A 63 -4.56 -38.75 16.12
C ILE A 63 -4.25 -40.21 15.81
N ARG A 64 -3.47 -40.49 14.72
CA ARG A 64 -3.07 -41.88 14.40
C ARG A 64 -2.19 -42.52 15.48
N LEU A 65 -1.29 -41.71 16.04
CA LEU A 65 -0.44 -42.13 17.14
C LEU A 65 -1.22 -42.38 18.44
N GLY A 66 -2.46 -41.84 18.54
CA GLY A 66 -3.27 -41.94 19.75
C GLY A 66 -2.68 -41.22 20.97
N ASN A 67 -1.68 -40.33 20.72
CA ASN A 67 -0.99 -39.58 21.77
C ASN A 67 -1.72 -38.26 22.02
N ARG A 68 -2.33 -38.14 23.19
CA ARG A 68 -3.11 -36.95 23.58
C ARG A 68 -2.29 -35.67 23.62
N GLU A 69 -1.09 -35.77 24.13
CA GLU A 69 -0.16 -34.60 24.20
C GLU A 69 0.18 -34.08 22.80
N TYR A 70 0.47 -34.98 21.85
CA TYR A 70 0.70 -34.61 20.47
C TYR A 70 -0.51 -33.99 19.81
N ILE A 71 -1.72 -34.52 20.10
CA ILE A 71 -2.98 -33.94 19.59
C ILE A 71 -3.17 -32.52 20.11
N ASP A 72 -3.01 -32.30 21.42
CA ASP A 72 -3.19 -30.99 22.02
C ASP A 72 -2.11 -30.02 21.55
N ASN A 73 -0.84 -30.45 21.38
CA ASN A 73 0.22 -29.66 20.79
C ASN A 73 -0.07 -29.26 19.33
N ALA A 74 -0.50 -30.21 18.50
CA ALA A 74 -0.85 -29.92 17.11
C ALA A 74 -2.04 -28.95 16.99
N ARG A 75 -3.04 -29.08 17.87
CA ARG A 75 -4.18 -28.15 17.95
C ARG A 75 -3.74 -26.75 18.39
N MET A 76 -2.82 -26.65 19.32
CA MET A 76 -2.23 -25.35 19.70
C MET A 76 -1.46 -24.72 18.53
N ASN A 77 -0.69 -25.50 17.78
CA ASN A 77 -0.02 -24.98 16.58
C ASN A 77 -1.04 -24.47 15.55
N LYS A 78 -2.12 -25.23 15.33
CA LYS A 78 -3.20 -24.80 14.43
C LYS A 78 -3.88 -23.54 14.93
N ALA A 79 -4.17 -23.45 16.22
CA ALA A 79 -4.76 -22.29 16.85
C ALA A 79 -3.88 -21.03 16.68
N ASP A 80 -2.57 -21.17 16.86
CA ASP A 80 -1.60 -20.09 16.70
C ASP A 80 -1.60 -19.55 15.26
N VAL A 81 -1.51 -20.43 14.25
CA VAL A 81 -1.59 -20.02 12.83
C VAL A 81 -2.93 -19.36 12.51
N LEU A 82 -4.05 -19.93 12.98
CA LEU A 82 -5.38 -19.34 12.78
C LEU A 82 -5.50 -17.96 13.44
N GLY A 83 -4.90 -17.78 14.61
CA GLY A 83 -4.84 -16.48 15.31
C GLY A 83 -4.21 -15.40 14.45
N MET A 84 -3.09 -15.71 13.78
CA MET A 84 -2.41 -14.78 12.86
C MET A 84 -3.25 -14.44 11.62
N THR A 85 -4.22 -15.27 11.26
CA THR A 85 -5.14 -15.00 10.14
C THR A 85 -6.41 -14.25 10.54
N GLY A 86 -6.62 -14.00 11.83
CA GLY A 86 -7.82 -13.35 12.36
C GLY A 86 -9.02 -14.30 12.56
N MET A 87 -8.80 -15.60 12.54
CA MET A 87 -9.84 -16.62 12.77
C MET A 87 -10.01 -16.92 14.27
N TYR A 88 -10.31 -15.87 15.03
CA TYR A 88 -10.28 -15.92 16.50
C TYR A 88 -11.31 -16.87 17.11
N LYS A 89 -12.48 -17.01 16.47
CA LYS A 89 -13.51 -17.94 16.92
C LYS A 89 -13.01 -19.38 16.86
N GLU A 90 -12.40 -19.75 15.74
CA GLU A 90 -11.84 -21.07 15.52
C GLU A 90 -10.71 -21.36 16.53
N VAL A 91 -9.87 -20.36 16.81
CA VAL A 91 -8.86 -20.47 17.87
C VAL A 91 -9.50 -20.77 19.21
N MET A 92 -10.53 -20.01 19.62
CA MET A 92 -11.19 -20.21 20.90
C MET A 92 -11.89 -21.56 20.98
N ASP A 93 -12.48 -22.04 19.88
CA ASP A 93 -13.13 -23.34 19.82
C ASP A 93 -12.12 -24.50 19.93
N LEU A 94 -10.92 -24.34 19.33
CA LEU A 94 -9.82 -25.30 19.49
C LEU A 94 -9.29 -25.30 20.92
N MET A 95 -8.94 -24.11 21.44
CA MET A 95 -8.29 -23.95 22.74
C MET A 95 -9.20 -24.33 23.92
N ARG A 96 -10.53 -24.17 23.78
CA ARG A 96 -11.50 -24.54 24.81
C ARG A 96 -11.44 -26.03 25.20
N ASN A 97 -11.03 -26.89 24.26
CA ASN A 97 -10.94 -28.32 24.46
C ASN A 97 -9.58 -28.79 25.00
N ILE A 98 -8.63 -27.84 25.17
CA ILE A 98 -7.31 -28.10 25.70
C ILE A 98 -7.27 -27.66 27.17
N HIS A 99 -7.02 -28.60 28.05
CA HIS A 99 -6.97 -28.34 29.49
C HIS A 99 -5.52 -28.27 29.94
N ILE A 100 -5.11 -27.12 30.46
CA ILE A 100 -3.73 -26.88 30.89
C ILE A 100 -3.20 -27.88 31.88
N ASP A 101 -4.05 -28.34 32.81
CA ASP A 101 -3.67 -29.32 33.85
C ASP A 101 -3.23 -30.67 33.28
N ARG A 102 -3.51 -30.92 32.00
CA ARG A 102 -3.15 -32.15 31.29
C ARG A 102 -1.92 -31.98 30.39
N LEU A 103 -1.49 -30.76 30.20
CA LEU A 103 -0.32 -30.45 29.37
C LEU A 103 0.95 -30.61 30.18
N PRO A 104 2.06 -31.06 29.57
CA PRO A 104 3.38 -30.95 30.15
C PRO A 104 3.73 -29.50 30.54
N VAL A 105 4.46 -29.37 31.63
CA VAL A 105 4.76 -28.03 32.21
C VAL A 105 5.57 -27.13 31.25
N ASP A 106 6.41 -27.73 30.45
CA ASP A 106 7.24 -27.04 29.42
C ASP A 106 6.38 -26.46 28.27
N ILE A 107 5.17 -26.97 28.08
CA ILE A 107 4.22 -26.46 27.06
C ILE A 107 3.29 -25.37 27.61
N HIS A 108 3.19 -25.20 28.94
CA HIS A 108 2.35 -24.15 29.55
C HIS A 108 2.65 -22.73 29.02
N PRO A 109 3.92 -22.31 28.80
CA PRO A 109 4.22 -21.01 28.21
C PRO A 109 3.56 -20.84 26.84
N TYR A 110 3.58 -21.85 25.99
CA TYR A 110 2.98 -21.79 24.67
C TYR A 110 1.44 -21.70 24.71
N TYR A 111 0.81 -22.42 25.64
CA TYR A 111 -0.64 -22.31 25.88
C TYR A 111 -1.06 -20.87 26.23
N TYR A 112 -0.37 -20.25 27.19
CA TYR A 112 -0.66 -18.88 27.58
C TYR A 112 -0.27 -17.85 26.52
N HIS A 113 0.78 -18.13 25.74
CA HIS A 113 1.19 -17.30 24.61
C HIS A 113 0.07 -17.17 23.57
N ILE A 114 -0.57 -18.28 23.19
CA ILE A 114 -1.67 -18.27 22.21
C ILE A 114 -2.82 -17.38 22.71
N TYR A 115 -3.28 -17.59 23.94
CA TYR A 115 -4.37 -16.78 24.50
C TYR A 115 -4.01 -15.30 24.58
N ARG A 116 -2.81 -14.97 25.07
CA ARG A 116 -2.33 -13.60 25.14
C ARG A 116 -2.30 -12.95 23.75
N THR A 117 -1.75 -13.65 22.77
CA THR A 117 -1.62 -13.14 21.40
C THR A 117 -2.96 -12.92 20.75
N VAL A 118 -3.86 -13.88 20.86
CA VAL A 118 -5.19 -13.81 20.25
C VAL A 118 -6.04 -12.72 20.91
N TYR A 119 -6.06 -12.61 22.24
CA TYR A 119 -6.78 -11.52 22.91
C TYR A 119 -6.15 -10.15 22.62
N GLY A 120 -4.82 -10.06 22.49
CA GLY A 120 -4.14 -8.85 22.05
C GLY A 120 -4.60 -8.40 20.67
N LEU A 121 -4.60 -9.30 19.71
CA LEU A 121 -5.11 -9.02 18.36
C LEU A 121 -6.61 -8.66 18.37
N MET A 122 -7.43 -9.36 19.16
CA MET A 122 -8.85 -9.00 19.32
C MET A 122 -9.03 -7.61 19.93
N ALA A 123 -8.15 -7.19 20.85
CA ALA A 123 -8.16 -5.84 21.42
C ALA A 123 -7.77 -4.78 20.38
N ASP A 124 -6.78 -5.07 19.54
CA ASP A 124 -6.32 -4.17 18.48
C ASP A 124 -7.40 -3.93 17.40
N TYR A 125 -8.18 -4.97 17.08
CA TYR A 125 -9.24 -4.92 16.07
C TYR A 125 -10.66 -4.78 16.66
N ALA A 126 -10.78 -4.52 17.97
CA ALA A 126 -12.08 -4.35 18.62
C ALA A 126 -12.81 -3.10 18.10
N VAL A 127 -14.08 -3.28 17.73
CA VAL A 127 -14.92 -2.19 17.20
C VAL A 127 -15.48 -1.33 18.33
N THR A 128 -15.78 -1.94 19.48
CA THR A 128 -16.37 -1.25 20.63
C THR A 128 -15.36 -1.03 21.76
N ALA A 129 -15.53 0.07 22.51
CA ALA A 129 -14.71 0.35 23.69
C ALA A 129 -14.85 -0.75 24.76
N TYR A 130 -16.02 -1.36 24.86
CA TYR A 130 -16.28 -2.46 25.79
C TYR A 130 -15.44 -3.71 25.41
N GLU A 131 -15.48 -4.13 24.16
CA GLU A 131 -14.69 -5.27 23.67
C GLU A 131 -13.19 -5.00 23.83
N LYS A 132 -12.75 -3.80 23.45
CA LYS A 132 -11.34 -3.41 23.60
C LYS A 132 -10.88 -3.55 25.04
N LYS A 133 -11.66 -3.03 25.98
CA LYS A 133 -11.36 -3.14 27.43
C LYS A 133 -11.31 -4.60 27.87
N LEU A 134 -12.34 -5.39 27.53
CA LEU A 134 -12.43 -6.80 27.89
C LEU A 134 -11.22 -7.59 27.36
N TYR A 135 -10.89 -7.44 26.10
CA TYR A 135 -9.78 -8.18 25.50
C TYR A 135 -8.42 -7.69 26.02
N THR A 136 -8.28 -6.42 26.36
CA THR A 136 -7.08 -5.91 27.03
C THR A 136 -6.90 -6.54 28.41
N GLU A 137 -7.96 -6.60 29.22
CA GLU A 137 -7.93 -7.26 30.54
C GLU A 137 -7.58 -8.74 30.44
N LEU A 138 -8.10 -9.44 29.43
CA LEU A 138 -7.75 -10.83 29.17
C LEU A 138 -6.29 -10.97 28.69
N THR A 139 -5.81 -10.09 27.84
CA THR A 139 -4.41 -10.02 27.42
C THR A 139 -3.48 -9.87 28.63
N ASP A 140 -3.80 -8.96 29.53
CA ASP A 140 -3.03 -8.72 30.76
C ASP A 140 -3.02 -9.96 31.66
N LYS A 141 -4.18 -10.59 31.87
CA LYS A 141 -4.29 -11.84 32.63
C LYS A 141 -3.39 -12.94 32.07
N TYR A 142 -3.42 -13.16 30.77
CA TYR A 142 -2.61 -14.21 30.14
C TYR A 142 -1.13 -13.83 30.04
N ARG A 143 -0.79 -12.54 29.98
CA ARG A 143 0.58 -12.03 30.13
C ARG A 143 1.15 -12.39 31.48
N ASP A 144 0.42 -12.10 32.55
CA ASP A 144 0.85 -12.41 33.91
C ASP A 144 1.00 -13.92 34.13
N SER A 145 0.07 -14.71 33.60
CA SER A 145 0.16 -16.18 33.65
C SER A 145 1.41 -16.68 32.92
N LEU A 146 1.72 -16.12 31.74
CA LEU A 146 2.88 -16.49 30.96
C LEU A 146 4.19 -16.17 31.70
N LEU A 147 4.29 -15.02 32.35
CA LEU A 147 5.45 -14.65 33.17
C LEU A 147 5.70 -15.61 34.33
N LEU A 148 4.60 -16.11 34.95
CA LEU A 148 4.71 -17.05 36.07
C LEU A 148 5.25 -18.42 35.64
N VAL A 149 4.91 -18.89 34.47
CA VAL A 149 5.27 -20.25 34.02
C VAL A 149 6.55 -20.28 33.16
N ASN A 150 6.90 -19.17 32.51
CA ASN A 150 8.08 -19.12 31.64
C ASN A 150 9.33 -18.84 32.45
N LYS A 151 10.07 -19.89 32.81
CA LYS A 151 11.29 -19.79 33.62
C LYS A 151 12.58 -19.90 32.81
N ASP A 152 12.54 -20.57 31.66
CA ASP A 152 13.73 -21.03 30.96
C ASP A 152 13.99 -20.30 29.65
N ASN A 153 12.96 -19.72 29.02
CA ASN A 153 13.13 -18.99 27.78
C ASN A 153 13.37 -17.50 28.03
N LEU A 154 14.63 -17.10 27.95
CA LEU A 154 15.07 -15.72 28.21
C LEU A 154 14.44 -14.71 27.25
N LEU A 155 14.30 -15.05 25.95
CA LEU A 155 13.67 -14.16 24.96
C LEU A 155 12.21 -13.89 25.33
N ILE A 156 11.42 -14.94 25.51
CA ILE A 156 10.00 -14.82 25.87
C ILE A 156 9.85 -14.03 27.17
N HIS A 157 10.67 -14.33 28.18
CA HIS A 157 10.65 -13.58 29.44
C HIS A 157 10.92 -12.08 29.21
N THR A 158 11.98 -11.75 28.46
CA THR A 158 12.38 -10.37 28.15
C THR A 158 11.24 -9.63 27.44
N LEU A 159 10.66 -10.23 26.40
CA LEU A 159 9.58 -9.60 25.62
C LEU A 159 8.33 -9.35 26.47
N ILE A 160 7.88 -10.35 27.22
CA ILE A 160 6.64 -10.26 28.02
C ILE A 160 6.81 -9.32 29.22
N GLN A 161 7.99 -9.35 29.86
CA GLN A 161 8.30 -8.43 30.96
C GLN A 161 8.40 -6.98 30.47
N SER A 162 9.00 -6.77 29.29
CA SER A 162 9.07 -5.44 28.67
C SER A 162 7.69 -4.91 28.29
N ASP A 163 6.82 -5.77 27.74
CA ASP A 163 5.43 -5.44 27.44
C ASP A 163 4.68 -5.06 28.73
N GLN A 164 4.88 -5.77 29.83
CA GLN A 164 4.31 -5.42 31.14
C GLN A 164 4.81 -4.04 31.63
N TYR A 165 6.10 -3.75 31.49
CA TYR A 165 6.66 -2.42 31.82
C TYR A 165 6.04 -1.34 30.94
N ASN A 166 5.88 -1.56 29.65
CA ASN A 166 5.26 -0.61 28.73
C ASN A 166 3.81 -0.29 29.13
N VAL A 167 3.02 -1.30 29.49
CA VAL A 167 1.64 -1.12 29.96
C VAL A 167 1.59 -0.31 31.27
N ARG A 168 2.60 -0.47 32.13
CA ARG A 168 2.73 0.29 33.39
C ARG A 168 3.36 1.67 33.22
N ASN A 169 3.66 2.10 32.00
CA ASN A 169 4.39 3.33 31.66
C ASN A 169 5.82 3.39 32.24
N GLU A 170 6.41 2.24 32.51
CA GLU A 170 7.80 2.09 33.01
C GLU A 170 8.77 1.89 31.83
N TYR A 171 8.71 2.77 30.83
CA TYR A 171 9.39 2.62 29.54
C TYR A 171 10.91 2.43 29.66
N ASP A 172 11.56 3.12 30.60
CA ASP A 172 13.01 3.01 30.78
C ASP A 172 13.43 1.61 31.24
N LYS A 173 12.61 0.93 32.04
CA LYS A 173 12.88 -0.45 32.43
C LYS A 173 12.73 -1.41 31.24
N ALA A 174 11.70 -1.22 30.42
CA ALA A 174 11.52 -1.99 29.20
C ALA A 174 12.70 -1.80 28.24
N ILE A 175 13.12 -0.55 28.03
CA ILE A 175 14.25 -0.20 27.15
C ILE A 175 15.55 -0.84 27.64
N CYS A 176 15.85 -0.74 28.94
CA CYS A 176 17.05 -1.34 29.53
C CYS A 176 17.06 -2.85 29.30
N LEU A 177 15.98 -3.53 29.66
CA LEU A 177 15.88 -4.99 29.56
C LEU A 177 16.05 -5.49 28.11
N LEU A 178 15.41 -4.81 27.14
CA LEU A 178 15.49 -5.17 25.71
C LEU A 178 16.88 -4.86 25.13
N THR A 179 17.49 -3.75 25.54
CA THR A 179 18.83 -3.37 25.09
C THR A 179 19.87 -4.35 25.58
N ASP A 180 19.78 -4.77 26.85
CA ASP A 180 20.67 -5.75 27.45
C ASP A 180 20.56 -7.12 26.74
N TYR A 181 19.35 -7.51 26.35
CA TYR A 181 19.16 -8.72 25.57
C TYR A 181 19.80 -8.60 24.17
N LEU A 182 19.53 -7.51 23.44
CA LEU A 182 20.09 -7.29 22.10
C LEU A 182 21.61 -7.22 22.10
N ALA A 183 22.22 -6.65 23.13
CA ALA A 183 23.67 -6.56 23.25
C ALA A 183 24.38 -7.93 23.34
N GLN A 184 23.64 -8.98 23.70
CA GLN A 184 24.14 -10.35 23.80
C GLN A 184 24.03 -11.12 22.47
N GLN A 185 23.25 -10.60 21.50
CA GLN A 185 23.02 -11.24 20.20
C GLN A 185 24.15 -10.86 19.23
N LYS A 186 24.63 -11.85 18.46
CA LYS A 186 25.78 -11.66 17.55
C LYS A 186 25.39 -11.52 16.08
N GLU A 187 24.19 -11.98 15.70
CA GLU A 187 23.73 -12.04 14.31
C GLU A 187 22.30 -11.50 14.20
N TYR A 188 21.90 -11.13 12.97
CA TYR A 188 20.52 -10.75 12.66
C TYR A 188 19.65 -12.00 12.52
N GLU A 189 19.23 -12.55 13.65
CA GLU A 189 18.27 -13.65 13.74
C GLU A 189 16.85 -13.09 13.91
N HIS A 190 15.86 -13.96 13.77
CA HIS A 190 14.44 -13.58 13.96
C HIS A 190 14.16 -13.06 15.38
N ASP A 191 14.84 -13.57 16.37
CA ASP A 191 14.74 -13.11 17.77
C ASP A 191 15.16 -11.65 17.91
N VAL A 192 16.21 -11.23 17.17
CA VAL A 192 16.64 -9.83 17.08
C VAL A 192 15.55 -8.97 16.46
N ALA A 193 14.86 -9.47 15.42
CA ALA A 193 13.77 -8.72 14.79
C ALA A 193 12.64 -8.41 15.78
N ILE A 194 12.18 -9.43 16.52
CA ILE A 194 11.08 -9.30 17.48
C ILE A 194 11.49 -8.38 18.65
N CYS A 195 12.70 -8.57 19.17
CA CYS A 195 13.21 -7.76 20.28
C CYS A 195 13.40 -6.30 19.89
N ALA A 196 14.01 -6.03 18.72
CA ALA A 196 14.18 -4.68 18.21
C ALA A 196 12.83 -4.00 17.90
N TYR A 197 11.85 -4.74 17.38
CA TYR A 197 10.51 -4.23 17.22
C TYR A 197 9.89 -3.81 18.56
N THR A 198 9.95 -4.67 19.59
CA THR A 198 9.43 -4.38 20.92
C THR A 198 10.12 -3.17 21.54
N LEU A 199 11.43 -3.05 21.33
CA LEU A 199 12.22 -1.90 21.77
C LEU A 199 11.81 -0.60 21.06
N SER A 200 11.53 -0.67 19.75
CA SER A 200 10.99 0.47 19.01
C SER A 200 9.66 0.96 19.56
N GLU A 201 8.78 0.04 19.96
CA GLU A 201 7.51 0.38 20.61
C GLU A 201 7.70 1.06 21.96
N SER A 202 8.68 0.61 22.75
CA SER A 202 9.00 1.25 24.03
C SER A 202 9.50 2.69 23.82
N TYR A 203 10.33 2.95 22.81
CA TYR A 203 10.78 4.29 22.44
C TYR A 203 9.63 5.14 21.87
N ARG A 204 8.74 4.56 21.08
CA ARG A 204 7.53 5.23 20.59
C ARG A 204 6.64 5.71 21.75
N LEU A 205 6.38 4.84 22.72
CA LEU A 205 5.60 5.17 23.91
C LEU A 205 6.28 6.24 24.78
N LYS A 206 7.61 6.24 24.81
CA LYS A 206 8.41 7.28 25.46
C LYS A 206 8.44 8.60 24.69
N GLY A 207 8.09 8.59 23.40
CA GLY A 207 8.09 9.76 22.52
C GLY A 207 9.42 10.03 21.81
N ASP A 208 10.38 9.10 21.83
CA ASP A 208 11.68 9.19 21.15
C ASP A 208 11.60 8.61 19.74
N LYS A 209 11.25 9.46 18.79
CA LYS A 209 11.05 9.07 17.37
C LYS A 209 12.34 8.62 16.67
N GLU A 210 13.47 9.19 17.02
CA GLU A 210 14.74 8.81 16.40
C GLU A 210 15.15 7.38 16.79
N LYS A 211 15.01 7.05 18.07
CA LYS A 211 15.27 5.70 18.56
C LYS A 211 14.21 4.70 18.10
N GLU A 212 12.94 5.09 18.06
CA GLU A 212 11.89 4.29 17.44
C GLU A 212 12.28 3.88 16.01
N LYS A 213 12.67 4.85 15.19
CA LYS A 213 13.08 4.64 13.80
C LYS A 213 14.32 3.75 13.68
N GLU A 214 15.34 3.99 14.52
CA GLU A 214 16.57 3.19 14.55
C GLU A 214 16.26 1.70 14.76
N PHE A 215 15.43 1.38 15.76
CA PHE A 215 15.13 -0.01 16.09
C PHE A 215 14.09 -0.64 15.14
N LEU A 216 13.22 0.14 14.50
CA LEU A 216 12.41 -0.36 13.37
C LEU A 216 13.27 -0.76 12.18
N ILE A 217 14.37 -0.04 11.90
CA ILE A 217 15.32 -0.40 10.84
C ILE A 217 16.05 -1.71 11.19
N VAL A 218 16.53 -1.85 12.42
CA VAL A 218 17.19 -3.09 12.88
C VAL A 218 16.24 -4.27 12.74
N SER A 219 15.01 -4.13 13.22
CA SER A 219 13.99 -5.17 13.12
C SER A 219 13.68 -5.54 11.67
N ALA A 220 13.45 -4.55 10.79
CA ALA A 220 13.15 -4.79 9.39
C ALA A 220 14.31 -5.46 8.64
N ILE A 221 15.56 -5.14 8.97
CA ILE A 221 16.74 -5.82 8.40
C ILE A 221 16.77 -7.28 8.85
N ALA A 222 16.57 -7.55 10.13
CA ALA A 222 16.57 -8.91 10.68
C ALA A 222 15.43 -9.76 10.10
N ASP A 223 14.23 -9.20 9.97
CA ASP A 223 13.11 -9.86 9.28
C ASP A 223 13.46 -10.23 7.82
N MET A 224 14.06 -9.30 7.07
CA MET A 224 14.44 -9.56 5.68
C MET A 224 15.52 -10.63 5.55
N THR A 225 16.54 -10.60 6.41
CA THR A 225 17.63 -11.58 6.38
C THR A 225 17.18 -12.98 6.77
N THR A 226 16.13 -13.09 7.57
CA THR A 226 15.49 -14.36 7.95
C THR A 226 14.31 -14.75 7.07
N ALA A 227 14.10 -14.01 5.97
CA ALA A 227 13.04 -14.24 4.98
C ALA A 227 11.62 -14.25 5.59
N VAL A 228 11.38 -13.43 6.62
CA VAL A 228 10.03 -13.15 7.11
C VAL A 228 9.28 -12.30 6.07
N ARG A 229 8.00 -12.62 5.81
CA ARG A 229 7.16 -11.88 4.85
C ARG A 229 6.06 -11.04 5.51
N GLU A 230 5.95 -11.10 6.83
CA GLU A 230 4.95 -10.36 7.61
C GLU A 230 5.59 -9.13 8.29
N TYR A 231 6.09 -8.18 7.49
CA TYR A 231 6.80 -7.01 8.00
C TYR A 231 5.89 -6.05 8.78
N ILE A 232 5.92 -6.10 10.10
CA ILE A 232 5.35 -5.05 10.95
C ILE A 232 6.27 -3.83 10.96
N SER A 233 7.56 -4.07 11.16
CA SER A 233 8.60 -3.04 11.30
C SER A 233 8.76 -2.20 10.04
N LEU A 234 8.84 -2.84 8.87
CA LEU A 234 8.99 -2.14 7.60
C LEU A 234 7.74 -1.29 7.28
N ARG A 235 6.54 -1.79 7.60
CA ARG A 235 5.29 -1.04 7.44
C ARG A 235 5.25 0.19 8.36
N LYS A 236 5.59 0.03 9.65
CA LYS A 236 5.67 1.17 10.58
C LYS A 236 6.73 2.17 10.17
N LEU A 237 7.87 1.70 9.70
CA LEU A 237 8.93 2.54 9.15
C LEU A 237 8.44 3.33 7.91
N ALA A 238 7.66 2.71 7.03
CA ALA A 238 7.05 3.40 5.91
C ALA A 238 6.11 4.53 6.36
N ILE A 239 5.32 4.31 7.42
CA ILE A 239 4.43 5.31 8.00
C ILE A 239 5.24 6.48 8.58
N LEU A 240 6.30 6.19 9.34
CA LEU A 240 7.18 7.23 9.89
C LEU A 240 7.85 8.06 8.79
N LEU A 241 8.38 7.42 7.77
CA LEU A 241 8.99 8.10 6.61
C LEU A 241 7.97 8.97 5.88
N TYR A 242 6.74 8.50 5.74
CA TYR A 242 5.64 9.29 5.18
C TYR A 242 5.36 10.55 6.03
N GLN A 243 5.31 10.41 7.36
CA GLN A 243 5.11 11.54 8.28
C GLN A 243 6.27 12.54 8.25
N GLU A 244 7.49 12.07 8.01
CA GLU A 244 8.70 12.89 7.84
C GLU A 244 8.79 13.53 6.43
N GLY A 245 7.89 13.19 5.51
CA GLY A 245 7.88 13.71 4.14
C GLY A 245 8.78 12.94 3.16
N ASP A 246 9.40 11.83 3.57
CA ASP A 246 10.13 10.93 2.67
C ASP A 246 9.18 9.95 1.98
N ILE A 247 8.42 10.51 1.05
CA ILE A 247 7.34 9.80 0.35
C ILE A 247 7.90 8.68 -0.53
N GLU A 248 9.08 8.85 -1.11
CA GLU A 248 9.68 7.86 -2.03
C GLU A 248 10.05 6.57 -1.32
N ARG A 249 10.77 6.68 -0.17
CA ARG A 249 11.09 5.50 0.62
C ARG A 249 9.84 4.90 1.26
N ALA A 250 8.93 5.73 1.75
CA ALA A 250 7.65 5.28 2.30
C ALA A 250 6.87 4.43 1.29
N TYR A 251 6.72 4.91 0.05
CA TYR A 251 6.05 4.20 -1.03
C TYR A 251 6.77 2.88 -1.38
N SER A 252 8.10 2.93 -1.51
CA SER A 252 8.89 1.73 -1.81
C SER A 252 8.73 0.66 -0.74
N TYR A 253 8.74 1.04 0.53
CA TYR A 253 8.65 0.09 1.65
C TYR A 253 7.24 -0.49 1.81
N VAL A 254 6.19 0.34 1.71
CA VAL A 254 4.83 -0.18 1.79
C VAL A 254 4.49 -1.08 0.60
N LYS A 255 5.05 -0.81 -0.59
CA LYS A 255 4.91 -1.68 -1.76
C LYS A 255 5.53 -3.06 -1.51
N ILE A 256 6.74 -3.11 -0.94
CA ILE A 256 7.39 -4.37 -0.55
C ILE A 256 6.51 -5.12 0.47
N CYS A 257 5.98 -4.43 1.48
CA CYS A 257 5.07 -5.04 2.46
C CYS A 257 3.83 -5.64 1.80
N MET A 258 3.26 -4.95 0.80
CA MET A 258 2.09 -5.43 0.05
C MET A 258 2.40 -6.70 -0.75
N GLU A 259 3.51 -6.70 -1.48
CA GLU A 259 3.97 -7.85 -2.27
C GLU A 259 4.19 -9.07 -1.37
N ASP A 260 4.90 -8.91 -0.25
CA ASP A 260 5.22 -9.99 0.66
C ASP A 260 4.00 -10.49 1.46
N ALA A 261 3.15 -9.58 1.95
CA ALA A 261 1.91 -9.97 2.60
C ALA A 261 0.96 -10.70 1.64
N ALA A 262 0.99 -10.36 0.34
CA ALA A 262 0.26 -11.09 -0.69
C ALA A 262 0.84 -12.49 -0.90
N ALA A 263 2.15 -12.62 -0.97
CA ALA A 263 2.86 -13.89 -1.16
C ALA A 263 2.77 -14.82 0.06
N CYS A 264 2.84 -14.25 1.27
CA CYS A 264 2.65 -14.98 2.54
C CYS A 264 1.21 -15.42 2.77
N ASN A 265 0.27 -14.78 2.11
CA ASN A 265 -1.15 -14.88 2.37
C ASN A 265 -1.59 -14.35 3.77
N ALA A 266 -0.83 -13.42 4.34
CA ALA A 266 -1.05 -12.81 5.63
C ALA A 266 -2.28 -11.88 5.60
N ARG A 267 -3.47 -12.42 5.90
CA ARG A 267 -4.75 -11.72 5.77
C ARG A 267 -4.82 -10.42 6.58
N LEU A 268 -4.46 -10.47 7.86
CA LEU A 268 -4.47 -9.30 8.73
C LEU A 268 -3.49 -8.24 8.24
N ARG A 269 -2.28 -8.63 7.81
CA ARG A 269 -1.28 -7.70 7.28
C ARG A 269 -1.75 -7.02 6.00
N LYS A 270 -2.44 -7.76 5.12
CA LYS A 270 -3.06 -7.17 3.93
C LYS A 270 -4.08 -6.10 4.29
N LEU A 271 -4.93 -6.34 5.28
CA LEU A 271 -5.92 -5.35 5.73
C LEU A 271 -5.24 -4.10 6.28
N GLU A 272 -4.24 -4.24 7.14
CA GLU A 272 -3.46 -3.12 7.69
C GLU A 272 -2.73 -2.30 6.61
N ILE A 273 -2.21 -2.98 5.59
CA ILE A 273 -1.54 -2.32 4.46
C ILE A 273 -2.55 -1.63 3.55
N LEU A 274 -3.72 -2.24 3.32
CA LEU A 274 -4.79 -1.65 2.52
C LEU A 274 -5.33 -0.33 3.10
N GLU A 275 -5.21 -0.11 4.40
CA GLU A 275 -5.58 1.16 5.03
C GLU A 275 -4.58 2.29 4.71
N ILE A 276 -3.29 1.98 4.67
CA ILE A 276 -2.23 2.98 4.54
C ILE A 276 -1.69 3.12 3.11
N PHE A 277 -1.71 2.03 2.33
CA PHE A 277 -1.17 2.01 0.97
C PHE A 277 -1.79 3.08 0.06
N PRO A 278 -3.12 3.26 0.02
CA PRO A 278 -3.73 4.29 -0.80
C PRO A 278 -3.22 5.69 -0.46
N ILE A 279 -3.09 6.00 0.83
CA ILE A 279 -2.66 7.32 1.32
C ILE A 279 -1.23 7.61 0.86
N ILE A 280 -0.31 6.66 1.05
CA ILE A 280 1.09 6.80 0.65
C ILE A 280 1.21 6.83 -0.88
N ASN A 281 0.44 5.98 -1.57
CA ASN A 281 0.41 5.94 -3.03
C ASN A 281 -0.07 7.27 -3.62
N ASP A 282 -1.15 7.84 -3.10
CA ASP A 282 -1.66 9.13 -3.56
C ASP A 282 -0.63 10.25 -3.34
N ALA A 283 0.01 10.28 -2.17
CA ALA A 283 1.06 11.23 -1.89
C ALA A 283 2.26 11.06 -2.85
N TYR A 284 2.62 9.81 -3.18
CA TYR A 284 3.67 9.52 -4.14
C TYR A 284 3.28 9.95 -5.57
N GLN A 285 2.06 9.67 -5.99
CA GLN A 285 1.55 10.12 -7.29
C GLN A 285 1.55 11.65 -7.39
N GLN A 286 1.00 12.34 -6.38
CA GLN A 286 1.01 13.81 -6.33
C GLN A 286 2.42 14.39 -6.37
N LYS A 287 3.39 13.78 -5.66
CA LYS A 287 4.79 14.20 -5.71
C LYS A 287 5.38 14.01 -7.10
N THR A 288 5.14 12.86 -7.71
CA THR A 288 5.62 12.52 -9.05
C THR A 288 5.03 13.48 -10.09
N GLU A 289 3.74 13.76 -10.00
CA GLU A 289 3.05 14.74 -10.86
C GLU A 289 3.67 16.13 -10.74
N LYS A 290 3.91 16.59 -9.52
CA LYS A 290 4.54 17.88 -9.24
C LYS A 290 5.96 17.97 -9.83
N GLN A 291 6.75 16.90 -9.68
CA GLN A 291 8.09 16.82 -10.27
C GLN A 291 8.04 16.84 -11.81
N GLN A 292 7.09 16.14 -12.40
CA GLN A 292 6.89 16.12 -13.84
C GLN A 292 6.43 17.48 -14.37
N GLU A 293 5.55 18.18 -13.66
CA GLU A 293 5.16 19.55 -13.99
C GLU A 293 6.35 20.54 -13.90
N GLN A 294 7.14 20.45 -12.84
CA GLN A 294 8.35 21.26 -12.70
C GLN A 294 9.34 21.01 -13.85
N MET A 295 9.55 19.73 -14.21
CA MET A 295 10.41 19.37 -15.34
C MET A 295 9.86 19.92 -16.67
N LYS A 296 8.55 19.86 -16.87
CA LYS A 296 7.86 20.44 -18.03
C LYS A 296 8.09 21.96 -18.12
N TRP A 297 7.91 22.68 -17.02
CA TRP A 297 8.17 24.13 -16.98
C TRP A 297 9.64 24.47 -17.18
N ALA A 298 10.56 23.66 -16.65
CA ALA A 298 11.98 23.79 -16.91
C ALA A 298 12.31 23.62 -18.41
N LEU A 299 11.73 22.61 -19.06
CA LEU A 299 11.88 22.37 -20.49
C LEU A 299 11.33 23.55 -21.32
N VAL A 300 10.16 24.07 -20.97
CA VAL A 300 9.58 25.28 -21.61
C VAL A 300 10.50 26.48 -21.45
N SER A 301 11.03 26.69 -20.24
CA SER A 301 11.95 27.81 -19.97
C SER A 301 13.25 27.70 -20.75
N ILE A 302 13.84 26.50 -20.82
CA ILE A 302 15.05 26.23 -21.63
C ILE A 302 14.77 26.47 -23.12
N SER A 303 13.60 26.07 -23.59
CA SER A 303 13.19 26.27 -24.98
C SER A 303 13.00 27.76 -25.34
N LEU A 304 12.38 28.52 -24.44
CA LEU A 304 12.25 29.98 -24.61
C LEU A 304 13.60 30.68 -24.58
N LEU A 305 14.50 30.26 -23.67
CA LEU A 305 15.86 30.78 -23.61
C LEU A 305 16.65 30.46 -24.89
N SER A 306 16.49 29.25 -25.41
CA SER A 306 17.07 28.84 -26.70
C SER A 306 16.58 29.70 -27.87
N LEU A 307 15.26 29.94 -27.88
CA LEU A 307 14.66 30.81 -28.91
C LEU A 307 15.20 32.26 -28.80
N PHE A 308 15.32 32.78 -27.58
CA PHE A 308 15.89 34.12 -27.34
C PHE A 308 17.36 34.20 -27.77
N LEU A 309 18.16 33.19 -27.48
CA LEU A 309 19.56 33.07 -27.91
C LEU A 309 19.67 33.05 -29.44
N LEU A 310 18.80 32.32 -30.13
CA LEU A 310 18.74 32.29 -31.58
C LEU A 310 18.36 33.66 -32.17
N LEU A 311 17.41 34.36 -31.53
CA LEU A 311 17.03 35.72 -31.92
C LEU A 311 18.19 36.72 -31.67
N ALA A 312 18.91 36.59 -30.56
CA ALA A 312 20.08 37.40 -30.26
C ALA A 312 21.24 37.14 -31.25
N ILE A 313 21.51 35.86 -31.56
CA ILE A 313 22.50 35.48 -32.57
C ILE A 313 22.08 36.03 -33.95
N PHE A 314 20.79 35.91 -34.29
CA PHE A 314 20.24 36.46 -35.50
C PHE A 314 20.41 38.00 -35.56
N TYR A 315 20.16 38.70 -34.44
CA TYR A 315 20.34 40.15 -34.35
C TYR A 315 21.82 40.57 -34.53
N VAL A 316 22.73 39.89 -33.81
CA VAL A 316 24.18 40.12 -33.93
C VAL A 316 24.65 39.84 -35.36
N TYR A 317 24.19 38.74 -35.95
CA TYR A 317 24.51 38.40 -37.34
C TYR A 317 24.01 39.46 -38.34
N LYS A 318 22.79 39.96 -38.13
CA LYS A 318 22.22 41.04 -38.94
C LYS A 318 23.04 42.36 -38.81
N GLN A 319 23.54 42.68 -37.59
CA GLN A 319 24.39 43.83 -37.37
C GLN A 319 25.78 43.67 -38.02
N MET A 320 26.40 42.51 -37.90
CA MET A 320 27.67 42.21 -38.55
C MET A 320 27.57 42.32 -40.08
N LYS A 321 26.46 41.87 -40.67
CA LYS A 321 26.20 42.05 -42.10
C LYS A 321 26.04 43.51 -42.53
N LYS A 322 25.38 44.34 -41.69
CA LYS A 322 25.24 45.75 -41.92
C LYS A 322 26.61 46.45 -41.94
N VAL A 323 27.50 46.04 -40.99
CA VAL A 323 28.87 46.57 -40.92
C VAL A 323 29.73 46.09 -42.11
N ALA A 324 29.56 44.82 -42.49
CA ALA A 324 30.29 44.26 -43.65
C ALA A 324 29.79 44.81 -44.98
N ALA A 325 28.47 45.07 -45.11
CA ALA A 325 27.89 45.73 -46.30
C ALA A 325 28.33 47.18 -46.50
N ALA A 326 28.60 47.84 -45.40
CA ALA A 326 29.15 49.23 -45.46
C ALA A 326 30.59 49.26 -45.98
N ARG A 327 31.22 48.12 -46.12
CA ARG A 327 32.63 48.03 -46.46
C ARG A 327 32.96 47.73 -47.91
N ARG A 328 32.05 47.67 -48.88
CA ARG A 328 32.44 47.65 -50.34
C ARG A 328 31.55 46.84 -51.27
N GLU A 329 31.48 47.25 -52.46
CA GLU A 329 31.38 46.81 -53.87
C GLU A 329 30.83 45.38 -54.18
N VAL A 330 30.49 44.55 -53.14
CA VAL A 330 29.91 43.23 -53.29
C VAL A 330 28.45 43.24 -52.85
N ILE A 331 27.82 44.39 -52.98
CA ILE A 331 26.46 44.64 -52.44
C ILE A 331 25.40 43.69 -53.03
N ASP A 332 25.48 43.38 -54.30
CA ASP A 332 24.44 42.62 -54.96
C ASP A 332 24.49 41.07 -54.65
N ALA A 333 25.67 40.50 -54.51
CA ALA A 333 25.81 39.10 -54.12
C ALA A 333 25.52 38.87 -52.63
N ASN A 334 25.93 39.87 -51.79
CA ASN A 334 25.64 39.83 -50.36
C ASN A 334 24.15 40.11 -50.01
N LYS A 335 23.50 40.98 -50.85
CA LYS A 335 22.09 41.27 -50.72
C LYS A 335 21.25 40.00 -51.00
N ARG A 336 21.60 39.29 -52.06
CA ARG A 336 20.92 38.01 -52.41
C ARG A 336 21.17 36.90 -51.38
N LEU A 337 22.38 36.83 -50.83
CA LEU A 337 22.72 35.88 -49.75
C LEU A 337 21.98 36.23 -48.44
N LYS A 338 21.79 37.53 -48.17
CA LYS A 338 21.05 37.99 -47.01
C LYS A 338 19.56 37.63 -47.10
N GLU A 339 18.94 37.86 -48.26
CA GLU A 339 17.52 37.52 -48.47
C GLU A 339 17.28 36.02 -48.34
N LEU A 340 18.18 35.18 -48.91
CA LEU A 340 18.06 33.70 -48.83
C LEU A 340 18.27 33.20 -47.40
N ASN A 341 19.14 33.82 -46.64
CA ASN A 341 19.44 33.44 -45.26
C ASN A 341 18.32 33.86 -44.29
N ASP A 342 17.69 35.03 -44.54
CA ASP A 342 16.54 35.48 -43.76
C ASP A 342 15.33 34.55 -43.96
N GLU A 343 15.10 34.07 -45.19
CA GLU A 343 14.04 33.11 -45.52
C GLU A 343 14.30 31.69 -44.89
N LEU A 344 15.56 31.25 -44.94
CA LEU A 344 15.97 29.95 -44.33
C LEU A 344 15.83 29.97 -42.82
N HIS A 345 16.20 31.07 -42.18
CA HIS A 345 16.04 31.25 -40.73
C HIS A 345 14.59 31.33 -40.29
N LEU A 346 13.74 31.98 -41.08
CA LEU A 346 12.30 32.03 -40.84
C LEU A 346 11.68 30.63 -40.94
N SER A 347 12.05 29.88 -41.98
CA SER A 347 11.59 28.50 -42.19
C SER A 347 12.07 27.55 -41.07
N ASN A 348 13.35 27.69 -40.65
CA ASN A 348 13.89 26.88 -39.56
C ASN A 348 13.32 27.25 -38.19
N ALA A 349 13.01 28.52 -37.93
CA ALA A 349 12.36 28.98 -36.70
C ALA A 349 10.92 28.40 -36.62
N GLN A 350 10.17 28.47 -37.72
CA GLN A 350 8.82 27.89 -37.79
C GLN A 350 8.80 26.35 -37.63
N LEU A 351 9.81 25.66 -38.24
CA LEU A 351 9.95 24.22 -38.10
C LEU A 351 10.28 23.80 -36.65
N LYS A 352 11.13 24.58 -35.98
CA LYS A 352 11.54 24.33 -34.61
C LYS A 352 10.42 24.58 -33.61
N GLU A 353 9.62 25.63 -33.81
CA GLU A 353 8.44 25.93 -32.99
C GLU A 353 7.34 24.87 -33.16
N ALA A 354 7.09 24.47 -34.41
CA ALA A 354 6.14 23.37 -34.68
C ALA A 354 6.58 22.02 -34.06
N ASN A 355 7.87 21.69 -34.17
CA ASN A 355 8.42 20.46 -33.59
C ASN A 355 8.37 20.49 -32.04
N HIS A 356 8.61 21.67 -31.44
CA HIS A 356 8.52 21.81 -30.00
C HIS A 356 7.08 21.62 -29.49
N SER A 357 6.11 22.25 -30.13
CA SER A 357 4.69 22.07 -29.80
C SER A 357 4.20 20.62 -29.96
N ILE A 358 4.72 19.89 -30.95
CA ILE A 358 4.39 18.46 -31.15
C ILE A 358 5.01 17.61 -30.04
N ALA A 359 6.26 17.89 -29.63
CA ALA A 359 6.94 17.15 -28.57
C ALA A 359 6.25 17.30 -27.22
N GLU A 360 5.82 18.54 -26.85
CA GLU A 360 5.08 18.82 -25.63
C GLU A 360 3.74 18.05 -25.58
N ASN A 361 2.99 18.07 -26.69
CA ASN A 361 1.72 17.36 -26.77
C ASN A 361 1.88 15.83 -26.70
N SER A 362 2.96 15.27 -27.25
CA SER A 362 3.25 13.84 -27.18
C SER A 362 3.62 13.41 -25.76
N TYR A 363 4.49 14.18 -25.10
CA TYR A 363 4.91 13.91 -23.72
C TYR A 363 3.73 13.90 -22.74
N LEU A 364 2.83 14.89 -22.84
CA LEU A 364 1.62 14.95 -22.01
C LEU A 364 0.73 13.70 -22.15
N LYS A 365 0.58 13.21 -23.39
CA LYS A 365 -0.23 12.00 -23.64
C LYS A 365 0.42 10.75 -23.03
N GLU A 366 1.73 10.58 -23.18
CA GLU A 366 2.46 9.44 -22.62
C GLU A 366 2.40 9.42 -21.10
N GLU A 367 2.51 10.59 -20.46
CA GLU A 367 2.40 10.74 -19.01
C GLU A 367 1.02 10.28 -18.49
N TYR A 368 -0.07 10.71 -19.13
CA TYR A 368 -1.42 10.28 -18.73
C TYR A 368 -1.65 8.79 -18.93
N ILE A 369 -1.09 8.21 -20.00
CA ILE A 369 -1.18 6.77 -20.26
C ILE A 369 -0.42 5.99 -19.18
N GLY A 370 0.78 6.42 -18.82
CA GLY A 370 1.58 5.80 -17.76
C GLY A 370 0.83 5.77 -16.42
N ARG A 371 0.29 6.90 -15.97
CA ARG A 371 -0.51 6.98 -14.72
C ARG A 371 -1.73 6.07 -14.73
N TYR A 372 -2.41 6.00 -15.88
CA TYR A 372 -3.59 5.14 -16.01
C TYR A 372 -3.21 3.65 -15.90
N MET A 373 -2.09 3.25 -16.52
CA MET A 373 -1.58 1.88 -16.44
C MET A 373 -1.14 1.50 -15.02
N ASP A 374 -0.46 2.39 -14.30
CA ASP A 374 -0.08 2.18 -12.90
C ASP A 374 -1.32 2.01 -12.01
N GLN A 375 -2.33 2.84 -12.19
CA GLN A 375 -3.58 2.75 -11.45
C GLN A 375 -4.32 1.43 -11.74
N CYS A 376 -4.34 1.00 -13.00
CA CYS A 376 -4.91 -0.29 -13.39
C CYS A 376 -4.17 -1.47 -12.74
N SER A 377 -2.84 -1.41 -12.66
CA SER A 377 -2.00 -2.44 -12.04
C SER A 377 -2.33 -2.60 -10.54
N VAL A 378 -2.44 -1.49 -9.82
CA VAL A 378 -2.83 -1.48 -8.39
C VAL A 378 -4.22 -2.10 -8.18
N TYR A 379 -5.19 -1.77 -9.05
CA TYR A 379 -6.53 -2.37 -8.95
C TYR A 379 -6.54 -3.88 -9.25
N LEU A 380 -5.75 -4.32 -10.22
CA LEU A 380 -5.61 -5.76 -10.52
C LEU A 380 -5.03 -6.53 -9.34
N GLU A 381 -4.00 -5.98 -8.69
CA GLU A 381 -3.39 -6.59 -7.52
C GLU A 381 -4.37 -6.68 -6.34
N LYS A 382 -5.13 -5.63 -6.06
CA LYS A 382 -6.18 -5.62 -5.04
C LYS A 382 -7.27 -6.66 -5.33
N MET A 383 -7.70 -6.77 -6.58
CA MET A 383 -8.69 -7.77 -6.99
C MET A 383 -8.18 -9.20 -6.82
N ASP A 384 -6.91 -9.45 -7.17
CA ASP A 384 -6.32 -10.78 -7.00
C ASP A 384 -6.16 -11.15 -5.52
N ASN A 385 -5.78 -10.20 -4.67
CA ASN A 385 -5.72 -10.37 -3.23
C ASN A 385 -7.09 -10.68 -2.62
N TYR A 386 -8.14 -9.99 -3.07
CA TYR A 386 -9.51 -10.27 -2.66
C TYR A 386 -9.97 -11.67 -3.12
N ARG A 387 -9.71 -12.03 -4.39
CA ARG A 387 -9.99 -13.37 -4.93
C ARG A 387 -9.30 -14.45 -4.11
N ARG A 388 -8.01 -14.25 -3.77
CA ARG A 388 -7.24 -15.19 -2.93
C ARG A 388 -7.81 -15.32 -1.52
N SER A 389 -8.28 -14.22 -0.93
CA SER A 389 -8.93 -14.25 0.38
C SER A 389 -10.21 -15.08 0.38
N LEU A 390 -11.03 -14.93 -0.67
CA LEU A 390 -12.24 -15.75 -0.87
C LEU A 390 -11.90 -17.23 -1.10
N GLY A 391 -10.84 -17.50 -1.88
CA GLY A 391 -10.36 -18.85 -2.16
C GLY A 391 -9.93 -19.61 -0.90
N LYS A 392 -9.33 -18.89 0.07
CA LYS A 392 -8.98 -19.47 1.37
C LYS A 392 -10.20 -19.85 2.19
N ILE A 393 -11.18 -18.96 2.27
CA ILE A 393 -12.43 -19.23 2.97
C ILE A 393 -13.14 -20.44 2.32
N ALA A 394 -13.12 -20.52 1.00
CA ALA A 394 -13.66 -21.67 0.26
C ALA A 394 -12.93 -22.99 0.61
N ALA A 395 -11.60 -22.95 0.74
CA ALA A 395 -10.78 -24.11 1.07
C ALA A 395 -11.01 -24.64 2.50
N THR A 396 -11.49 -23.81 3.41
CA THR A 396 -11.85 -24.23 4.77
C THR A 396 -13.20 -24.96 4.84
N GLY A 397 -13.95 -25.02 3.72
CA GLY A 397 -15.28 -25.65 3.68
C GLY A 397 -16.39 -24.85 4.37
N ASN A 398 -16.08 -23.66 4.88
CA ASN A 398 -17.08 -22.81 5.55
C ASN A 398 -17.90 -22.01 4.52
N VAL A 399 -18.92 -22.67 3.97
CA VAL A 399 -19.79 -22.11 2.92
C VAL A 399 -20.55 -20.87 3.41
N GLU A 400 -20.89 -20.80 4.69
CA GLU A 400 -21.66 -19.69 5.26
C GLU A 400 -20.81 -18.41 5.36
N GLU A 401 -19.57 -18.54 5.75
CA GLU A 401 -18.61 -17.45 5.80
C GLU A 401 -18.18 -16.98 4.40
N LEU A 402 -18.00 -17.92 3.48
CA LEU A 402 -17.75 -17.60 2.07
C LEU A 402 -18.92 -16.80 1.48
N TYR A 403 -20.16 -17.28 1.71
CA TYR A 403 -21.37 -16.60 1.25
C TYR A 403 -21.52 -15.21 1.86
N LYS A 404 -21.25 -15.06 3.16
CA LYS A 404 -21.27 -13.77 3.86
C LYS A 404 -20.23 -12.79 3.29
N ASN A 405 -19.03 -13.25 2.99
CA ASN A 405 -17.98 -12.41 2.40
C ASN A 405 -18.28 -12.04 0.95
N ILE A 406 -18.78 -12.97 0.15
CA ILE A 406 -19.20 -12.71 -1.25
C ILE A 406 -20.40 -11.74 -1.28
N LYS A 407 -21.35 -11.90 -0.35
CA LYS A 407 -22.53 -11.02 -0.26
C LYS A 407 -22.23 -9.65 0.36
N SER A 408 -21.12 -9.55 1.09
CA SER A 408 -20.70 -8.29 1.73
C SER A 408 -20.21 -7.30 0.68
N SER A 409 -20.85 -6.15 0.60
CA SER A 409 -20.43 -5.03 -0.25
C SER A 409 -19.23 -4.26 0.30
N LYS A 410 -18.81 -4.51 1.54
CA LYS A 410 -17.79 -3.70 2.25
C LYS A 410 -16.47 -3.53 1.50
N PHE A 411 -15.98 -4.61 0.86
CA PHE A 411 -14.77 -4.52 0.07
C PHE A 411 -14.97 -3.60 -1.13
N ILE A 412 -16.04 -3.84 -1.91
CA ILE A 412 -16.34 -3.05 -3.11
C ILE A 412 -16.66 -1.60 -2.75
N GLU A 413 -17.35 -1.35 -1.66
CA GLU A 413 -17.66 0.01 -1.18
C GLU A 413 -16.38 0.77 -0.79
N GLY A 414 -15.44 0.10 -0.12
CA GLY A 414 -14.13 0.65 0.21
C GLY A 414 -13.32 1.02 -1.02
N GLU A 415 -13.19 0.08 -1.95
CA GLU A 415 -12.48 0.28 -3.21
C GLU A 415 -13.14 1.35 -4.09
N LEU A 416 -14.47 1.40 -4.10
CA LEU A 416 -15.21 2.40 -4.86
C LEU A 416 -14.99 3.81 -4.31
N LYS A 417 -14.94 3.96 -2.99
CA LYS A 417 -14.67 5.23 -2.33
C LYS A 417 -13.27 5.76 -2.68
N GLU A 418 -12.29 4.86 -2.65
CA GLU A 418 -10.92 5.19 -3.04
C GLU A 418 -10.81 5.52 -4.53
N PHE A 419 -11.44 4.72 -5.38
CA PHE A 419 -11.50 4.95 -6.82
C PHE A 419 -12.06 6.35 -7.14
N TYR A 420 -13.15 6.76 -6.48
CA TYR A 420 -13.70 8.09 -6.68
C TYR A 420 -12.79 9.19 -6.15
N ALA A 421 -12.13 8.98 -5.01
CA ALA A 421 -11.18 9.95 -4.48
C ALA A 421 -10.00 10.16 -5.43
N ASN A 422 -9.48 9.07 -6.01
CA ASN A 422 -8.40 9.12 -7.00
C ASN A 422 -8.85 9.81 -8.30
N PHE A 423 -10.05 9.49 -8.78
CA PHE A 423 -10.65 10.15 -9.93
C PHE A 423 -10.81 11.66 -9.69
N ASP A 424 -11.42 12.04 -8.56
CA ASP A 424 -11.64 13.44 -8.20
C ASP A 424 -10.32 14.21 -8.14
N ASN A 425 -9.30 13.62 -7.51
CA ASN A 425 -7.98 14.23 -7.39
C ASN A 425 -7.33 14.44 -8.77
N THR A 426 -7.27 13.38 -9.58
CA THR A 426 -6.65 13.42 -10.91
C THR A 426 -7.38 14.39 -11.83
N PHE A 427 -8.71 14.36 -11.80
CA PHE A 427 -9.52 15.22 -12.65
C PHE A 427 -9.39 16.71 -12.28
N LEU A 428 -9.47 17.03 -10.99
CA LEU A 428 -9.35 18.42 -10.52
C LEU A 428 -7.93 18.98 -10.64
N GLN A 429 -6.91 18.12 -10.74
CA GLN A 429 -5.57 18.57 -11.13
C GLN A 429 -5.49 18.97 -12.60
N MET A 430 -6.19 18.24 -13.48
CA MET A 430 -6.27 18.60 -14.90
C MET A 430 -7.15 19.84 -15.15
N PHE A 431 -8.18 20.00 -14.33
CA PHE A 431 -9.19 21.07 -14.47
C PHE A 431 -9.46 21.73 -13.12
N PRO A 432 -8.53 22.57 -12.61
CA PRO A 432 -8.61 23.13 -11.26
C PRO A 432 -9.85 23.98 -11.00
N THR A 433 -10.33 24.70 -12.00
CA THR A 433 -11.50 25.59 -11.94
C THR A 433 -12.80 24.89 -12.33
N PHE A 434 -12.76 23.56 -12.60
CA PHE A 434 -13.92 22.84 -13.14
C PHE A 434 -15.19 23.02 -12.32
N VAL A 435 -15.09 22.97 -11.00
CA VAL A 435 -16.28 23.07 -10.10
C VAL A 435 -16.87 24.49 -10.17
N GLU A 436 -16.01 25.50 -10.21
CA GLU A 436 -16.39 26.91 -10.30
C GLU A 436 -17.00 27.22 -11.67
N ASP A 437 -16.29 26.83 -12.74
CA ASP A 437 -16.74 27.02 -14.12
C ASP A 437 -18.05 26.26 -14.39
N PHE A 438 -18.17 25.06 -13.85
CA PHE A 438 -19.38 24.26 -13.97
C PHE A 438 -20.56 24.93 -13.24
N ASN A 439 -20.37 25.43 -12.02
CA ASN A 439 -21.39 26.15 -11.28
C ASN A 439 -21.79 27.47 -11.97
N ALA A 440 -20.88 28.10 -12.71
CA ALA A 440 -21.21 29.29 -13.50
C ALA A 440 -22.17 28.99 -14.66
N LEU A 441 -22.28 27.73 -15.10
CA LEU A 441 -23.23 27.28 -16.11
C LEU A 441 -24.62 27.00 -15.53
N LEU A 442 -24.77 27.04 -14.20
CA LEU A 442 -26.05 26.79 -13.50
C LEU A 442 -26.64 28.10 -12.96
N THR A 443 -27.96 28.11 -12.73
CA THR A 443 -28.62 29.24 -12.08
C THR A 443 -28.15 29.43 -10.65
N ASN A 444 -28.08 30.67 -10.18
CA ASN A 444 -27.49 31.00 -8.86
C ASN A 444 -28.12 30.25 -7.67
N ASP A 445 -29.42 29.95 -7.73
CA ASP A 445 -30.16 29.25 -6.68
C ASP A 445 -29.99 27.72 -6.73
N GLU A 446 -29.40 27.20 -7.81
CA GLU A 446 -29.29 25.77 -8.07
C GLU A 446 -27.83 25.28 -8.23
N GLN A 447 -26.87 26.10 -7.84
CA GLN A 447 -25.46 25.73 -7.84
C GLN A 447 -25.19 24.54 -6.94
N ILE A 448 -24.25 23.71 -7.33
CA ILE A 448 -23.87 22.53 -6.55
C ILE A 448 -22.97 22.95 -5.39
N SER A 449 -23.46 22.74 -4.17
CA SER A 449 -22.69 22.90 -2.95
C SER A 449 -22.15 21.54 -2.47
N LEU A 450 -20.86 21.48 -2.17
CA LEU A 450 -20.20 20.28 -1.70
C LEU A 450 -20.20 20.23 -0.16
N LYS A 451 -20.30 19.02 0.39
CA LYS A 451 -20.17 18.82 1.84
C LYS A 451 -18.72 19.00 2.29
N ALA A 452 -18.51 19.35 3.57
CA ALA A 452 -17.17 19.49 4.12
C ALA A 452 -16.35 18.22 3.92
N GLY A 453 -15.19 18.36 3.21
CA GLY A 453 -14.30 17.25 2.87
C GLY A 453 -14.63 16.50 1.57
N GLU A 454 -15.69 16.82 0.87
CA GLU A 454 -16.03 16.25 -0.44
C GLU A 454 -15.46 17.13 -1.56
N ARG A 455 -14.71 16.53 -2.50
CA ARG A 455 -14.14 17.27 -3.64
C ARG A 455 -15.05 17.33 -4.85
N MET A 456 -15.78 16.26 -5.12
CA MET A 456 -16.83 16.19 -6.13
C MET A 456 -17.95 15.27 -5.67
N ASN A 457 -19.19 15.64 -5.93
CA ASN A 457 -20.36 14.79 -5.76
C ASN A 457 -20.64 13.97 -7.04
N THR A 458 -21.66 13.13 -7.00
CA THR A 458 -22.06 12.29 -8.15
C THR A 458 -22.41 13.11 -9.38
N GLU A 459 -23.09 14.25 -9.22
CA GLU A 459 -23.47 15.12 -10.32
C GLU A 459 -22.22 15.66 -11.02
N LEU A 460 -21.25 16.19 -10.26
CA LEU A 460 -19.99 16.70 -10.81
C LEU A 460 -19.14 15.60 -11.48
N ARG A 461 -19.10 14.40 -10.92
CA ARG A 461 -18.35 13.27 -11.55
C ARG A 461 -18.97 12.88 -12.90
N ILE A 462 -20.29 12.91 -13.05
CA ILE A 462 -20.95 12.66 -14.32
C ILE A 462 -20.47 13.68 -15.36
N PHE A 463 -20.52 14.96 -15.02
CA PHE A 463 -20.13 16.01 -15.95
C PHE A 463 -18.60 16.12 -16.13
N ALA A 464 -17.81 15.70 -15.17
CA ALA A 464 -16.37 15.52 -15.33
C ALA A 464 -16.04 14.44 -16.38
N LEU A 465 -16.80 13.32 -16.37
CA LEU A 465 -16.66 12.28 -17.41
C LEU A 465 -17.08 12.81 -18.79
N ILE A 466 -18.14 13.60 -18.87
CA ILE A 466 -18.57 14.27 -20.11
C ILE A 466 -17.46 15.23 -20.58
N ARG A 467 -16.85 16.00 -19.66
CA ARG A 467 -15.70 16.85 -19.97
C ARG A 467 -14.51 16.09 -20.57
N LEU A 468 -14.28 14.86 -20.11
CA LEU A 468 -13.27 13.96 -20.66
C LEU A 468 -13.69 13.27 -21.97
N GLY A 469 -14.87 13.59 -22.50
CA GLY A 469 -15.40 13.02 -23.74
C GLY A 469 -16.18 11.71 -23.57
N ILE A 470 -16.45 11.27 -22.35
CA ILE A 470 -17.27 10.10 -22.06
C ILE A 470 -18.72 10.57 -21.93
N THR A 471 -19.42 10.68 -23.05
CA THR A 471 -20.80 11.21 -23.11
C THR A 471 -21.86 10.12 -23.04
N ASP A 472 -21.49 8.86 -23.29
CA ASP A 472 -22.39 7.71 -23.25
C ASP A 472 -22.83 7.41 -21.81
N SER A 473 -24.15 7.48 -21.57
CA SER A 473 -24.75 7.22 -20.26
C SER A 473 -24.52 5.79 -19.75
N VAL A 474 -24.37 4.81 -20.64
CA VAL A 474 -24.07 3.42 -20.25
C VAL A 474 -22.65 3.34 -19.70
N LYS A 475 -21.68 3.95 -20.39
CA LYS A 475 -20.29 4.02 -19.93
C LYS A 475 -20.16 4.79 -18.62
N ILE A 476 -20.86 5.91 -18.48
CA ILE A 476 -20.88 6.70 -17.23
C ILE A 476 -21.48 5.88 -16.08
N ALA A 477 -22.57 5.15 -16.33
CA ALA A 477 -23.22 4.28 -15.34
C ALA A 477 -22.28 3.15 -14.88
N GLN A 478 -21.56 2.55 -15.81
CA GLN A 478 -20.54 1.53 -15.51
C GLN A 478 -19.40 2.09 -14.66
N PHE A 479 -18.89 3.26 -15.01
CA PHE A 479 -17.79 3.93 -14.31
C PHE A 479 -18.19 4.29 -12.88
N LEU A 480 -19.38 4.87 -12.70
CA LEU A 480 -19.89 5.33 -11.41
C LEU A 480 -20.69 4.26 -10.64
N ARG A 481 -20.80 3.05 -11.18
CA ARG A 481 -21.52 1.94 -10.54
C ARG A 481 -22.98 2.27 -10.18
N TYR A 482 -23.64 3.09 -11.03
CA TYR A 482 -25.05 3.40 -10.94
C TYR A 482 -25.86 2.71 -12.04
N SER A 483 -27.18 2.69 -11.89
CA SER A 483 -28.06 2.28 -12.99
C SER A 483 -28.04 3.34 -14.10
N VAL A 484 -28.22 2.90 -15.35
CA VAL A 484 -28.30 3.82 -16.50
C VAL A 484 -29.42 4.83 -16.29
N THR A 485 -30.54 4.38 -15.74
CA THR A 485 -31.67 5.25 -15.38
C THR A 485 -31.28 6.32 -14.36
N THR A 486 -30.46 5.95 -13.38
CA THR A 486 -29.94 6.90 -12.38
C THR A 486 -29.09 7.99 -13.04
N ILE A 487 -28.22 7.62 -13.97
CA ILE A 487 -27.39 8.59 -14.71
C ILE A 487 -28.26 9.51 -15.55
N TYR A 488 -29.26 8.98 -16.26
CA TYR A 488 -30.20 9.80 -17.00
C TYR A 488 -30.93 10.80 -16.10
N ASN A 489 -31.36 10.36 -14.91
CA ASN A 489 -32.04 11.24 -13.97
C ASN A 489 -31.13 12.38 -13.50
N TYR A 490 -29.86 12.07 -13.15
CA TYR A 490 -28.90 13.09 -12.78
C TYR A 490 -28.59 14.06 -13.91
N ARG A 491 -28.36 13.56 -15.12
CA ARG A 491 -28.14 14.43 -16.30
C ARG A 491 -29.31 15.34 -16.56
N THR A 492 -30.51 14.80 -16.53
CA THR A 492 -31.75 15.58 -16.74
C THR A 492 -31.93 16.62 -15.63
N LYS A 493 -31.75 16.21 -14.38
CA LYS A 493 -31.85 17.11 -13.23
C LYS A 493 -30.89 18.30 -13.35
N VAL A 494 -29.62 18.04 -13.71
CA VAL A 494 -28.63 19.10 -13.84
C VAL A 494 -28.89 19.96 -15.09
N ARG A 495 -29.28 19.37 -16.21
CA ARG A 495 -29.67 20.14 -17.39
C ARG A 495 -30.82 21.10 -17.10
N ASN A 496 -31.79 20.72 -16.28
CA ASN A 496 -32.87 21.59 -15.86
C ASN A 496 -32.44 22.76 -14.96
N LYS A 497 -31.21 22.73 -14.43
CA LYS A 497 -30.59 23.78 -13.62
C LYS A 497 -29.67 24.72 -14.41
N ALA A 498 -29.54 24.47 -15.72
CA ALA A 498 -28.69 25.29 -16.57
C ALA A 498 -29.16 26.76 -16.61
N ALA A 499 -28.24 27.70 -16.53
CA ALA A 499 -28.50 29.13 -16.67
C ALA A 499 -28.73 29.52 -18.14
N GLY A 500 -28.16 28.76 -19.09
CA GLY A 500 -28.32 28.89 -20.52
C GLY A 500 -29.27 27.85 -21.12
N ASP A 501 -29.03 27.51 -22.40
CA ASP A 501 -29.80 26.46 -23.07
C ASP A 501 -29.45 25.09 -22.48
N ARG A 502 -30.45 24.43 -21.90
CA ARG A 502 -30.33 23.12 -21.26
C ARG A 502 -29.80 22.02 -22.18
N ASP A 503 -30.02 22.14 -23.49
CA ASP A 503 -29.58 21.12 -24.46
C ASP A 503 -28.15 21.35 -24.92
N LEU A 504 -27.57 22.54 -24.69
CA LEU A 504 -26.19 22.91 -24.95
C LEU A 504 -25.27 22.74 -23.73
N LEU A 505 -25.82 22.55 -22.51
CA LEU A 505 -25.03 22.48 -21.29
C LEU A 505 -23.86 21.47 -21.38
N GLU A 506 -24.10 20.27 -21.92
CA GLU A 506 -23.07 19.24 -22.02
C GLU A 506 -21.96 19.64 -23.03
N GLN A 507 -22.31 20.39 -24.07
CA GLN A 507 -21.32 20.93 -25.02
C GLN A 507 -20.49 22.04 -24.36
N GLU A 508 -21.13 22.90 -23.57
CA GLU A 508 -20.43 23.94 -22.81
C GLU A 508 -19.48 23.32 -21.77
N VAL A 509 -19.92 22.29 -21.07
CA VAL A 509 -19.06 21.56 -20.15
C VAL A 509 -17.82 20.97 -20.86
N MET A 510 -17.95 20.47 -22.08
CA MET A 510 -16.83 19.96 -22.86
C MET A 510 -15.80 21.06 -23.23
N THR A 511 -16.16 22.32 -23.08
CA THR A 511 -15.27 23.46 -23.34
C THR A 511 -14.57 23.99 -22.09
N ILE A 512 -15.00 23.62 -20.90
CA ILE A 512 -14.37 24.07 -19.64
C ILE A 512 -12.86 23.77 -19.66
N GLY A 513 -12.03 24.77 -19.36
CA GLY A 513 -10.57 24.64 -19.33
C GLY A 513 -9.91 24.46 -20.70
N LYS A 514 -10.62 24.64 -21.82
CA LYS A 514 -10.01 24.86 -23.13
C LYS A 514 -9.67 26.34 -23.23
N SER A 515 -8.40 26.70 -23.43
CA SER A 515 -8.05 28.09 -23.74
C SER A 515 -8.86 28.52 -24.97
N LYS A 516 -9.56 29.63 -24.86
CA LYS A 516 -10.11 30.29 -26.04
C LYS A 516 -8.91 30.72 -26.90
N ASN A 517 -8.65 29.98 -28.00
CA ASN A 517 -7.79 30.45 -29.06
C ASN A 517 -8.43 31.67 -29.72
#